data_0c2a607d1b976365208ae6795412e75f
#
_entry.id   0c2a607d1b976365208ae6795412e75f
#
_cell.length_a   1.000
_cell.length_b   1.000
_cell.length_c   1.000
_cell.angle_alpha   90.00
_cell.angle_beta   90.00
_cell.angle_gamma   90.00
#
_symmetry.space_group_name_H-M   'P 1'
#
loop_
_entity.id
_entity.type
_entity.pdbx_description
1 polymer ?
#
loop_
_entity_poly.entity_id
_entity_poly.type
_entity_poly.pdbx_seq_one_letter_code
_entity_poly.pdbx_strand_id
1 'polypeptide(L)'
;MVKKIIFTLYILVLISMAVASIVEKSQGTDYVHAHYYGAWWFILMWAVMAALGVFYIIKRKVKRASTLALHLSFVIILAGALLTHISAKRGMIHLRIGQPTDTYMAASDSQDGMGMQEEKLPFSLCLQNFETKMHDGTQAVADYSSKFTVTDGNDKSEGQVSMNNIYSHRSYPVSYTHLRAHE
;
A
#
# COMPACT_ATOMS: atom_id res chain seq x y z
N MET A 1 -35.22 -12.61 1.00
CA MET A 1 -34.29 -12.68 2.13
C MET A 1 -32.86 -12.30 1.72
N VAL A 2 -32.20 -12.98 0.79
CA VAL A 2 -30.79 -12.72 0.39
C VAL A 2 -30.51 -11.27 -0.01
N LYS A 3 -31.38 -10.63 -0.82
CA LYS A 3 -31.21 -9.21 -1.20
C LYS A 3 -31.16 -8.26 -0.01
N LYS A 4 -32.00 -8.49 0.99
CA LYS A 4 -32.02 -7.66 2.20
C LYS A 4 -30.72 -7.80 3.00
N ILE A 5 -30.22 -9.04 3.12
CA ILE A 5 -28.95 -9.33 3.79
C ILE A 5 -27.78 -8.65 3.08
N ILE A 6 -27.67 -8.78 1.75
CA ILE A 6 -26.63 -8.11 0.95
C ILE A 6 -26.71 -6.59 1.14
N PHE A 7 -27.91 -6.02 1.09
CA PHE A 7 -28.09 -4.57 1.24
C PHE A 7 -27.71 -4.09 2.64
N THR A 8 -28.10 -4.82 3.70
CA THR A 8 -27.71 -4.49 5.07
C THR A 8 -26.19 -4.57 5.26
N LEU A 9 -25.54 -5.63 4.72
CA LEU A 9 -24.11 -5.79 4.79
C LEU A 9 -23.39 -4.66 4.03
N TYR A 10 -23.89 -4.27 2.86
CA TYR A 10 -23.36 -3.15 2.08
C TYR A 10 -23.40 -1.83 2.88
N ILE A 11 -24.51 -1.52 3.54
CA ILE A 11 -24.63 -0.34 4.40
C ILE A 11 -23.67 -0.41 5.57
N LEU A 12 -23.48 -1.59 6.19
CA LEU A 12 -22.50 -1.79 7.26
C LEU A 12 -21.06 -1.52 6.78
N VAL A 13 -20.70 -2.00 5.59
CA VAL A 13 -19.39 -1.71 4.98
C VAL A 13 -19.20 -0.21 4.77
N LEU A 14 -20.20 0.49 4.21
CA LEU A 14 -20.12 1.93 3.99
C LEU A 14 -19.95 2.71 5.31
N ILE A 15 -20.69 2.36 6.33
CA ILE A 15 -20.57 2.98 7.65
C ILE A 15 -19.18 2.72 8.24
N SER A 16 -18.70 1.48 8.16
CA SER A 16 -17.38 1.10 8.64
C SER A 16 -16.26 1.90 7.94
N MET A 17 -16.34 2.08 6.61
CA MET A 17 -15.38 2.89 5.86
C MET A 17 -15.46 4.38 6.22
N ALA A 18 -16.67 4.92 6.42
CA ALA A 18 -16.83 6.30 6.85
C ALA A 18 -16.24 6.53 8.26
N VAL A 19 -16.48 5.61 9.19
CA VAL A 19 -15.88 5.66 10.53
C VAL A 19 -14.34 5.55 10.43
N ALA A 20 -13.81 4.62 9.63
CA ALA A 20 -12.39 4.49 9.42
C ALA A 20 -11.75 5.79 8.91
N SER A 21 -12.38 6.49 7.95
CA SER A 21 -11.89 7.78 7.45
C SER A 21 -11.90 8.89 8.53
N ILE A 22 -12.86 8.89 9.43
CA ILE A 22 -12.90 9.85 10.55
C ILE A 22 -11.78 9.54 11.54
N VAL A 23 -11.59 8.25 11.86
CA VAL A 23 -10.53 7.80 12.77
C VAL A 23 -9.16 8.07 12.18
N GLU A 24 -8.98 7.91 10.87
CA GLU A 24 -7.73 8.19 10.17
C GLU A 24 -7.27 9.64 10.34
N LYS A 25 -8.22 10.58 10.31
CA LYS A 25 -7.93 12.00 10.56
C LYS A 25 -7.36 12.26 11.97
N SER A 26 -7.75 11.47 12.96
CA SER A 26 -7.37 11.68 14.38
C SER A 26 -6.19 10.81 14.82
N GLN A 27 -6.09 9.58 14.33
CA GLN A 27 -5.11 8.58 14.77
C GLN A 27 -4.02 8.29 13.72
N GLY A 28 -4.21 8.77 12.50
CA GLY A 28 -3.29 8.53 11.38
C GLY A 28 -3.58 7.25 10.59
N THR A 29 -2.96 7.19 9.41
CA THR A 29 -3.17 6.11 8.42
C THR A 29 -2.70 4.75 8.91
N ASP A 30 -1.57 4.69 9.62
CA ASP A 30 -0.99 3.43 10.12
C ASP A 30 -1.91 2.75 11.14
N TYR A 31 -2.52 3.54 12.03
CA TYR A 31 -3.47 3.04 13.00
C TYR A 31 -4.70 2.42 12.32
N VAL A 32 -5.28 3.13 11.34
CA VAL A 32 -6.48 2.63 10.63
C VAL A 32 -6.14 1.41 9.78
N HIS A 33 -4.96 1.39 9.17
CA HIS A 33 -4.51 0.22 8.43
C HIS A 33 -4.43 -1.02 9.31
N ALA A 34 -3.86 -0.91 10.52
CA ALA A 34 -3.72 -2.02 11.44
C ALA A 34 -5.06 -2.47 12.07
N HIS A 35 -5.92 -1.53 12.48
CA HIS A 35 -7.10 -1.84 13.30
C HIS A 35 -8.42 -1.94 12.52
N TYR A 36 -8.46 -1.41 11.28
CA TYR A 36 -9.65 -1.45 10.42
C TYR A 36 -9.38 -2.25 9.16
N TYR A 37 -8.57 -1.73 8.24
CA TYR A 37 -8.40 -2.34 6.90
C TYR A 37 -7.69 -3.68 6.93
N GLY A 38 -6.70 -3.86 7.83
CA GLY A 38 -6.01 -5.14 8.06
C GLY A 38 -6.72 -6.07 9.06
N ALA A 39 -7.78 -5.60 9.73
CA ALA A 39 -8.47 -6.39 10.75
C ALA A 39 -9.24 -7.57 10.15
N TRP A 40 -9.15 -8.74 10.79
CA TRP A 40 -9.80 -9.98 10.33
C TRP A 40 -11.33 -9.83 10.13
N TRP A 41 -12.00 -9.05 10.97
CA TRP A 41 -13.45 -8.80 10.87
C TRP A 41 -13.82 -8.00 9.62
N PHE A 42 -12.98 -7.05 9.20
CA PHE A 42 -13.18 -6.25 7.99
C PHE A 42 -12.97 -7.10 6.74
N ILE A 43 -11.91 -7.91 6.72
CA ILE A 43 -11.62 -8.86 5.64
C ILE A 43 -12.76 -9.87 5.52
N LEU A 44 -13.24 -10.43 6.64
CA LEU A 44 -14.35 -11.37 6.67
C LEU A 44 -15.65 -10.73 6.12
N MET A 45 -15.94 -9.50 6.49
CA MET A 45 -17.12 -8.77 6.00
C MET A 45 -17.11 -8.62 4.47
N TRP A 46 -15.97 -8.29 3.88
CA TRP A 46 -15.79 -8.22 2.43
C TRP A 46 -15.89 -9.61 1.77
N ALA A 47 -15.29 -10.62 2.36
CA ALA A 47 -15.36 -12.00 1.87
C ALA A 47 -16.81 -12.52 1.84
N VAL A 48 -17.56 -12.30 2.92
CA VAL A 48 -18.97 -12.69 3.00
C VAL A 48 -19.81 -11.93 1.96
N MET A 49 -19.57 -10.63 1.79
CA MET A 49 -20.27 -9.83 0.79
C MET A 49 -20.00 -10.33 -0.63
N ALA A 50 -18.73 -10.63 -0.96
CA ALA A 50 -18.35 -11.21 -2.26
C ALA A 50 -19.00 -12.57 -2.49
N ALA A 51 -18.95 -13.47 -1.50
CA ALA A 51 -19.55 -14.79 -1.57
C ALA A 51 -21.08 -14.74 -1.79
N LEU A 52 -21.78 -13.88 -1.04
CA LEU A 52 -23.22 -13.66 -1.20
C LEU A 52 -23.55 -13.06 -2.57
N GLY A 53 -22.72 -12.17 -3.10
CA GLY A 53 -22.87 -11.61 -4.45
C GLY A 53 -22.76 -12.67 -5.52
N VAL A 54 -21.72 -13.50 -5.47
CA VAL A 54 -21.52 -14.63 -6.39
C VAL A 54 -22.68 -15.63 -6.28
N PHE A 55 -23.05 -16.03 -5.06
CA PHE A 55 -24.19 -16.91 -4.82
C PHE A 55 -25.48 -16.38 -5.41
N TYR A 56 -25.75 -15.07 -5.24
CA TYR A 56 -26.93 -14.43 -5.81
C TYR A 56 -26.95 -14.49 -7.32
N ILE A 57 -25.82 -14.24 -7.99
CA ILE A 57 -25.70 -14.28 -9.44
C ILE A 57 -25.98 -15.70 -9.96
N ILE A 58 -25.37 -16.70 -9.35
CA ILE A 58 -25.57 -18.11 -9.72
C ILE A 58 -27.02 -18.52 -9.53
N LYS A 59 -27.60 -18.24 -8.36
CA LYS A 59 -29.00 -18.58 -8.04
C LYS A 59 -30.00 -17.92 -8.97
N ARG A 60 -29.74 -16.70 -9.40
CA ARG A 60 -30.59 -15.94 -10.31
C ARG A 60 -30.36 -16.25 -11.80
N LYS A 61 -29.39 -17.10 -12.11
CA LYS A 61 -29.00 -17.43 -13.49
C LYS A 61 -28.83 -16.15 -14.35
N VAL A 62 -28.13 -15.18 -13.84
CA VAL A 62 -27.89 -13.91 -14.55
C VAL A 62 -27.09 -14.20 -15.80
N LYS A 63 -27.71 -13.96 -17.00
CA LYS A 63 -27.09 -14.23 -18.31
C LYS A 63 -26.48 -12.99 -18.95
N ARG A 64 -26.68 -11.80 -18.36
CA ARG A 64 -26.20 -10.55 -18.94
C ARG A 64 -24.67 -10.47 -18.79
N ALA A 65 -23.95 -10.54 -19.91
CA ALA A 65 -22.47 -10.56 -19.90
C ALA A 65 -21.86 -9.34 -19.18
N SER A 66 -22.43 -8.14 -19.36
CA SER A 66 -21.96 -6.93 -18.69
C SER A 66 -22.08 -7.00 -17.16
N THR A 67 -23.19 -7.57 -16.67
CA THR A 67 -23.40 -7.74 -15.21
C THR A 67 -22.44 -8.78 -14.65
N LEU A 68 -22.21 -9.88 -15.36
CA LEU A 68 -21.25 -10.92 -14.97
C LEU A 68 -19.82 -10.35 -14.94
N ALA A 69 -19.41 -9.63 -15.98
CA ALA A 69 -18.08 -9.04 -16.07
C ALA A 69 -17.83 -8.06 -14.91
N LEU A 70 -18.80 -7.20 -14.60
CA LEU A 70 -18.69 -6.25 -13.49
C LEU A 70 -18.52 -6.94 -12.14
N HIS A 71 -19.29 -7.97 -11.85
CA HIS A 71 -19.17 -8.67 -10.56
C HIS A 71 -17.91 -9.54 -10.49
N LEU A 72 -17.52 -10.15 -11.60
CA LEU A 72 -16.27 -10.92 -11.68
C LEU A 72 -15.05 -10.01 -11.46
N SER A 73 -15.06 -8.80 -12.03
CA SER A 73 -13.97 -7.84 -11.81
C SER A 73 -13.84 -7.45 -10.33
N PHE A 74 -14.94 -7.25 -9.61
CA PHE A 74 -14.89 -7.01 -8.16
C PHE A 74 -14.29 -8.18 -7.38
N VAL A 75 -14.66 -9.42 -7.72
CA VAL A 75 -14.07 -10.61 -7.09
C VAL A 75 -12.58 -10.70 -7.34
N ILE A 76 -12.13 -10.42 -8.57
CA ILE A 76 -10.69 -10.42 -8.92
C ILE A 76 -9.95 -9.32 -8.15
N ILE A 77 -10.53 -8.12 -8.07
CA ILE A 77 -9.92 -7.01 -7.30
C ILE A 77 -9.79 -7.38 -5.82
N LEU A 78 -10.84 -7.95 -5.21
CA LEU A 78 -10.79 -8.38 -3.81
C LEU A 78 -9.78 -9.50 -3.57
N ALA A 79 -9.68 -10.46 -4.49
CA ALA A 79 -8.68 -11.52 -4.43
C ALA A 79 -7.26 -10.95 -4.54
N GLY A 80 -7.03 -9.99 -5.44
CA GLY A 80 -5.76 -9.27 -5.57
C GLY A 80 -5.41 -8.47 -4.30
N ALA A 81 -6.38 -7.78 -3.72
CA ALA A 81 -6.20 -7.04 -2.47
C ALA A 81 -5.84 -7.97 -1.30
N LEU A 82 -6.51 -9.13 -1.20
CA LEU A 82 -6.19 -10.13 -0.19
C LEU A 82 -4.78 -10.70 -0.38
N LEU A 83 -4.41 -11.02 -1.61
CA LEU A 83 -3.08 -11.50 -1.94
C LEU A 83 -2.01 -10.48 -1.55
N THR A 84 -2.23 -9.22 -1.89
CA THR A 84 -1.34 -8.11 -1.51
C THR A 84 -1.26 -7.98 0.02
N HIS A 85 -2.39 -8.06 0.72
CA HIS A 85 -2.41 -7.98 2.18
C HIS A 85 -1.56 -9.08 2.85
N ILE A 86 -1.58 -10.30 2.31
CA ILE A 86 -0.83 -11.43 2.85
C ILE A 86 0.65 -11.40 2.46
N SER A 87 0.99 -10.91 1.26
CA SER A 87 2.33 -11.04 0.68
C SER A 87 3.16 -9.75 0.72
N ALA A 88 2.54 -8.57 0.81
CA ALA A 88 3.28 -7.32 0.76
C ALA A 88 3.99 -7.02 2.08
N LYS A 89 5.30 -6.78 1.99
CA LYS A 89 6.09 -6.20 3.07
C LYS A 89 6.28 -4.71 2.80
N ARG A 90 6.11 -3.90 3.84
CA ARG A 90 6.28 -2.45 3.79
C ARG A 90 7.33 -2.02 4.79
N GLY A 91 8.12 -1.03 4.44
CA GLY A 91 9.12 -0.51 5.34
C GLY A 91 9.73 0.80 4.86
N MET A 92 10.55 1.39 5.69
CA MET A 92 11.28 2.62 5.42
C MET A 92 12.77 2.36 5.40
N ILE A 93 13.46 2.93 4.42
CA ILE A 93 14.91 2.91 4.34
C ILE A 93 15.45 4.34 4.51
N HIS A 94 16.43 4.49 5.38
CA HIS A 94 17.11 5.76 5.61
C HIS A 94 18.43 5.75 4.86
N LEU A 95 18.53 6.53 3.78
CA LEU A 95 19.73 6.62 2.96
C LEU A 95 20.54 7.86 3.34
N ARG A 96 21.85 7.69 3.51
CA ARG A 96 22.81 8.78 3.66
C ARG A 96 23.71 8.84 2.43
N ILE A 97 24.06 10.06 2.02
CA ILE A 97 24.92 10.25 0.84
C ILE A 97 26.27 9.53 1.04
N GLY A 98 26.64 8.72 0.05
CA GLY A 98 27.90 7.98 0.03
C GLY A 98 27.96 6.75 0.92
N GLN A 99 26.92 6.44 1.70
CA GLN A 99 26.87 5.26 2.56
C GLN A 99 25.97 4.17 1.95
N PRO A 100 26.50 2.99 1.63
CA PRO A 100 25.67 1.87 1.20
C PRO A 100 24.89 1.30 2.37
N THR A 101 23.61 1.03 2.15
CA THR A 101 22.68 0.48 3.13
C THR A 101 21.95 -0.70 2.52
N ASP A 102 21.91 -1.82 3.22
CA ASP A 102 21.21 -3.06 2.84
C ASP A 102 20.09 -3.42 3.83
N THR A 103 19.78 -2.52 4.77
CA THR A 103 18.75 -2.73 5.78
C THR A 103 17.63 -1.72 5.67
N TYR A 104 16.42 -2.12 6.04
CA TYR A 104 15.26 -1.26 6.10
C TYR A 104 14.44 -1.57 7.35
N MET A 105 13.71 -0.60 7.84
CA MET A 105 12.79 -0.74 8.96
C MET A 105 11.45 -1.23 8.43
N ALA A 106 11.16 -2.52 8.62
CA ALA A 106 9.88 -3.11 8.26
C ALA A 106 8.82 -2.78 9.29
N ALA A 107 7.60 -2.47 8.84
CA ALA A 107 6.44 -2.38 9.71
C ALA A 107 6.14 -3.78 10.26
N SER A 108 6.21 -3.96 11.56
CA SER A 108 5.84 -5.21 12.22
C SER A 108 4.32 -5.26 12.42
N ASP A 109 3.70 -6.40 12.06
CA ASP A 109 2.29 -6.71 12.34
C ASP A 109 2.02 -7.02 13.83
N SER A 110 2.95 -6.70 14.73
CA SER A 110 2.73 -6.89 16.16
C SER A 110 1.55 -6.04 16.62
N GLN A 111 0.62 -6.64 17.34
CA GLN A 111 -0.62 -6.06 17.87
C GLN A 111 -0.43 -4.78 18.71
N ASP A 112 0.79 -4.44 19.07
CA ASP A 112 1.16 -3.23 19.82
C ASP A 112 1.47 -2.02 18.93
N GLY A 113 1.28 -2.11 17.61
CA GLY A 113 1.20 -0.96 16.69
C GLY A 113 2.46 -0.14 16.45
N MET A 114 3.61 -0.46 17.03
CA MET A 114 4.86 0.33 16.93
C MET A 114 6.15 -0.47 16.80
N GLY A 115 6.08 -1.76 16.50
CA GLY A 115 7.27 -2.56 16.27
C GLY A 115 7.84 -2.33 14.87
N MET A 116 8.84 -1.48 14.72
CA MET A 116 9.69 -1.49 13.53
C MET A 116 10.79 -2.53 13.73
N GLN A 117 10.89 -3.50 12.84
CA GLN A 117 11.96 -4.48 12.84
C GLN A 117 12.93 -4.19 11.70
N GLU A 118 14.21 -4.28 11.99
CA GLU A 118 15.24 -4.16 10.97
C GLU A 118 15.29 -5.44 10.15
N GLU A 119 14.96 -5.35 8.86
CA GLU A 119 15.08 -6.44 7.89
C GLU A 119 16.14 -6.11 6.84
N LYS A 120 16.76 -7.16 6.25
CA LYS A 120 17.76 -7.01 5.20
C LYS A 120 17.12 -7.07 3.82
N LEU A 121 17.62 -6.20 2.93
CA LEU A 121 17.38 -6.27 1.50
C LEU A 121 18.37 -7.26 0.86
N PRO A 122 17.99 -7.92 -0.23
CA PRO A 122 18.90 -8.78 -0.99
C PRO A 122 19.90 -7.99 -1.88
N PHE A 123 19.90 -6.66 -1.81
CA PHE A 123 20.78 -5.72 -2.51
C PHE A 123 21.04 -4.51 -1.61
N SER A 124 22.07 -3.73 -1.93
CA SER A 124 22.37 -2.49 -1.21
C SER A 124 22.07 -1.26 -2.07
N LEU A 125 21.65 -0.19 -1.39
CA LEU A 125 21.36 1.11 -1.96
C LEU A 125 22.37 2.13 -1.43
N CYS A 126 22.99 2.91 -2.30
CA CYS A 126 23.89 3.99 -1.93
C CYS A 126 23.40 5.29 -2.57
N LEU A 127 22.94 6.23 -1.74
CA LEU A 127 22.49 7.55 -2.20
C LEU A 127 23.69 8.34 -2.73
N GLN A 128 23.59 8.80 -3.97
CA GLN A 128 24.63 9.59 -4.64
C GLN A 128 24.36 11.09 -4.54
N ASN A 129 23.12 11.45 -4.83
CA ASN A 129 22.70 12.84 -4.83
C ASN A 129 21.23 12.98 -4.44
N PHE A 130 20.93 14.10 -3.81
CA PHE A 130 19.60 14.52 -3.47
C PHE A 130 19.37 15.96 -3.94
N GLU A 131 18.35 16.18 -4.73
CA GLU A 131 18.00 17.46 -5.31
C GLU A 131 16.58 17.87 -4.95
N THR A 132 16.40 19.14 -4.57
CA THR A 132 15.09 19.75 -4.40
C THR A 132 14.88 20.73 -5.56
N LYS A 133 13.83 20.51 -6.34
CA LYS A 133 13.42 21.43 -7.41
C LYS A 133 12.36 22.38 -6.88
N MET A 134 12.52 23.66 -7.13
CA MET A 134 11.53 24.69 -6.79
C MET A 134 10.68 25.02 -8.01
N HIS A 135 9.46 25.50 -7.80
CA HIS A 135 8.66 26.10 -8.84
C HIS A 135 9.27 27.44 -9.26
N ASP A 136 9.28 27.72 -10.56
CA ASP A 136 9.83 28.96 -11.11
C ASP A 136 9.21 30.19 -10.44
N GLY A 137 10.08 31.08 -9.91
CA GLY A 137 9.68 32.32 -9.26
C GLY A 137 9.07 32.19 -7.86
N THR A 138 9.12 31.01 -7.23
CA THR A 138 8.60 30.78 -5.88
C THR A 138 9.59 29.99 -5.02
N GLN A 139 9.37 30.00 -3.69
CA GLN A 139 10.08 29.10 -2.76
C GLN A 139 9.31 27.78 -2.51
N ALA A 140 8.25 27.52 -3.26
CA ALA A 140 7.50 26.30 -3.14
C ALA A 140 8.22 25.15 -3.86
N VAL A 141 8.33 24.01 -3.19
CA VAL A 141 8.98 22.83 -3.75
C VAL A 141 8.10 22.21 -4.82
N ALA A 142 8.69 22.00 -6.00
CA ALA A 142 8.04 21.35 -7.14
C ALA A 142 8.26 19.83 -7.14
N ASP A 143 9.48 19.40 -6.79
CA ASP A 143 9.85 17.98 -6.78
C ASP A 143 11.06 17.72 -5.88
N TYR A 144 11.13 16.51 -5.35
CA TYR A 144 12.32 15.97 -4.70
C TYR A 144 12.84 14.79 -5.52
N SER A 145 14.12 14.77 -5.79
CA SER A 145 14.75 13.74 -6.60
C SER A 145 15.96 13.15 -5.89
N SER A 146 16.00 11.85 -5.75
CA SER A 146 17.12 11.09 -5.18
C SER A 146 17.73 10.20 -6.24
N LYS A 147 19.02 10.35 -6.49
CA LYS A 147 19.81 9.45 -7.35
C LYS A 147 20.65 8.52 -6.48
N PHE A 148 20.62 7.25 -6.76
CA PHE A 148 21.33 6.24 -5.99
C PHE A 148 21.85 5.13 -6.88
N THR A 149 22.87 4.43 -6.38
CA THR A 149 23.39 3.21 -6.98
C THR A 149 22.81 2.01 -6.26
N VAL A 150 22.34 1.03 -7.02
CA VAL A 150 21.91 -0.28 -6.54
C VAL A 150 23.05 -1.26 -6.80
N THR A 151 23.50 -1.98 -5.78
CA THR A 151 24.47 -3.06 -5.89
C THR A 151 23.82 -4.38 -5.52
N ASP A 152 23.76 -5.29 -6.49
CA ASP A 152 23.13 -6.61 -6.36
C ASP A 152 24.17 -7.69 -6.74
N GLY A 153 24.85 -8.22 -5.73
CA GLY A 153 26.01 -9.07 -5.95
C GLY A 153 27.13 -8.32 -6.68
N ASN A 154 27.45 -8.74 -7.90
CA ASN A 154 28.45 -8.08 -8.75
C ASN A 154 27.89 -7.01 -9.69
N ASP A 155 26.56 -6.94 -9.81
CA ASP A 155 25.89 -6.00 -10.70
C ASP A 155 25.66 -4.66 -10.01
N LYS A 156 25.99 -3.57 -10.74
CA LYS A 156 25.71 -2.20 -10.31
C LYS A 156 24.82 -1.52 -11.33
N SER A 157 23.78 -0.89 -10.85
CA SER A 157 22.86 -0.10 -11.67
C SER A 157 22.55 1.23 -10.99
N GLU A 158 22.22 2.25 -11.78
CA GLU A 158 21.78 3.54 -11.26
C GLU A 158 20.27 3.59 -11.22
N GLY A 159 19.73 4.16 -10.15
CA GLY A 159 18.32 4.39 -9.95
C GLY A 159 18.04 5.85 -9.60
N GLN A 160 16.83 6.28 -9.92
CA GLN A 160 16.32 7.58 -9.53
C GLN A 160 14.88 7.45 -9.07
N VAL A 161 14.57 8.10 -7.97
CA VAL A 161 13.20 8.21 -7.43
C VAL A 161 12.87 9.66 -7.22
N SER A 162 11.61 10.04 -7.51
CA SER A 162 11.09 11.37 -7.21
C SER A 162 9.66 11.28 -6.69
N MET A 163 9.01 12.42 -6.38
CA MET A 163 7.64 12.42 -5.83
C MET A 163 6.65 11.65 -6.70
N ASN A 164 6.82 11.71 -8.03
CA ASN A 164 5.92 11.06 -9.00
C ASN A 164 6.58 9.95 -9.82
N ASN A 165 7.82 9.57 -9.49
CA ASN A 165 8.56 8.54 -10.20
C ASN A 165 9.06 7.48 -9.23
N ILE A 166 8.50 6.28 -9.35
CA ILE A 166 8.83 5.11 -8.54
C ILE A 166 9.93 4.34 -9.25
N TYR A 167 10.99 3.99 -8.52
CA TYR A 167 12.00 3.05 -8.98
C TYR A 167 11.65 1.65 -8.51
N SER A 168 11.85 0.64 -9.35
CA SER A 168 11.63 -0.75 -8.98
C SER A 168 12.86 -1.59 -9.30
N HIS A 169 13.36 -2.32 -8.29
CA HIS A 169 14.43 -3.30 -8.46
C HIS A 169 13.93 -4.67 -8.00
N ARG A 170 13.99 -5.68 -8.88
CA ARG A 170 13.32 -6.98 -8.67
C ARG A 170 11.83 -6.75 -8.32
N SER A 171 11.38 -7.20 -7.17
CA SER A 171 10.00 -7.02 -6.67
C SER A 171 9.89 -5.95 -5.58
N TYR A 172 10.89 -5.06 -5.46
CA TYR A 172 10.92 -4.00 -4.46
C TYR A 172 10.68 -2.64 -5.12
N PRO A 173 9.46 -2.10 -5.08
CA PRO A 173 9.21 -0.72 -5.50
C PRO A 173 9.69 0.22 -4.40
N VAL A 174 10.51 1.20 -4.79
CA VAL A 174 11.01 2.27 -3.94
C VAL A 174 10.34 3.56 -4.34
N SER A 175 9.64 4.20 -3.41
CA SER A 175 9.03 5.50 -3.62
C SER A 175 9.52 6.50 -2.58
N TYR A 176 9.42 7.77 -2.94
CA TYR A 176 9.75 8.86 -2.05
C TYR A 176 8.56 9.13 -1.13
N THR A 177 8.74 9.06 0.20
CA THR A 177 7.63 9.24 1.13
C THR A 177 7.79 10.45 2.05
N HIS A 178 9.01 10.79 2.50
CA HIS A 178 9.22 11.93 3.41
C HIS A 178 10.67 12.36 3.41
N LEU A 179 10.89 13.70 3.44
CA LEU A 179 12.13 14.30 3.85
C LEU A 179 11.93 14.95 5.22
N ARG A 180 12.62 14.44 6.23
CA ARG A 180 13.03 15.28 7.35
C ARG A 180 14.42 15.80 7.01
N ALA A 181 14.53 17.07 6.62
CA ALA A 181 15.78 17.77 6.72
C ALA A 181 16.12 17.82 8.21
N HIS A 182 17.07 17.00 8.63
CA HIS A 182 17.80 17.26 9.85
C HIS A 182 18.96 18.19 9.45
N GLU A 183 18.78 19.47 9.77
CA GLU A 183 19.89 20.39 9.92
C GLU A 183 20.85 19.86 11.00
#